data_a5542bc3d9db1126229e1b9970ba4374
#
_entry.id   a5542bc3d9db1126229e1b9970ba4374
#
_cell.length_a   1.000
_cell.length_b   1.000
_cell.length_c   1.000
_cell.angle_alpha   90.00
_cell.angle_beta   90.00
_cell.angle_gamma   90.00
#
_symmetry.space_group_name_H-M   'P 1'
#
loop_
_entity.id
_entity.type
_entity.pdbx_description
1 polymer ?
#
loop_
_entity_poly.entity_id
_entity_poly.type
_entity_poly.pdbx_seq_one_letter_code
_entity_poly.pdbx_strand_id
1 'polypeptide(L)'
;MSLLLGDTAPDFEAETTTGKISFHDWIGDDWVVFFSHPADFTPVCTTELGYLAGLKPEFEKRNCKVIGISVDGVSDHEKWSKDIESSQGHALNYPLIGDPGLKIVKTYDMLPGDAGDTSEGRTAANNATARSVFVIGPDKKIKATLTYPMSTGRNFDEILRLIDSLQLTDNYKVATPVNWKEGEDVIIVPSVSDEDADKLFPKGYTKIKPYLRTTPQPNK
;
A
#
# COMPACT_ATOMS: atom_id res chain seq x y z
N MET A 1 -16.46 0.33 -11.89
CA MET A 1 -16.21 -1.14 -11.75
C MET A 1 -15.13 -1.23 -10.70
N SER A 2 -15.39 -1.93 -9.62
CA SER A 2 -14.43 -2.02 -8.52
C SER A 2 -13.17 -2.80 -8.91
N LEU A 3 -12.01 -2.33 -8.48
CA LEU A 3 -10.73 -3.00 -8.75
C LEU A 3 -10.59 -4.22 -7.85
N LEU A 4 -10.22 -5.35 -8.43
CA LEU A 4 -10.08 -6.64 -7.75
C LEU A 4 -8.60 -7.02 -7.57
N LEU A 5 -8.32 -7.95 -6.68
CA LEU A 5 -6.98 -8.53 -6.54
C LEU A 5 -6.60 -9.25 -7.83
N GLY A 6 -5.40 -8.97 -8.33
CA GLY A 6 -4.89 -9.49 -9.60
C GLY A 6 -5.20 -8.63 -10.82
N ASP A 7 -6.09 -7.64 -10.71
CA ASP A 7 -6.28 -6.66 -11.77
C ASP A 7 -5.01 -5.83 -11.98
N THR A 8 -4.80 -5.38 -13.20
CA THR A 8 -3.75 -4.38 -13.46
C THR A 8 -4.19 -3.04 -12.89
N ALA A 9 -3.38 -2.46 -12.03
CA ALA A 9 -3.60 -1.12 -11.49
C ALA A 9 -3.74 -0.13 -12.67
N PRO A 10 -4.80 0.67 -12.75
CA PRO A 10 -4.96 1.64 -13.83
C PRO A 10 -3.78 2.60 -13.91
N ASP A 11 -3.25 2.81 -15.12
CA ASP A 11 -2.22 3.81 -15.36
C ASP A 11 -2.80 5.21 -15.44
N PHE A 12 -2.02 6.20 -15.07
CA PHE A 12 -2.40 7.61 -15.13
C PHE A 12 -1.19 8.54 -15.18
N GLU A 13 -1.40 9.75 -15.65
CA GLU A 13 -0.49 10.88 -15.44
C GLU A 13 -1.04 11.79 -14.34
N ALA A 14 -0.17 12.30 -13.48
CA ALA A 14 -0.56 13.18 -12.38
C ALA A 14 0.52 14.22 -12.05
N GLU A 15 0.07 15.40 -11.60
CA GLU A 15 0.91 16.36 -10.92
C GLU A 15 1.09 15.96 -9.45
N THR A 16 2.31 16.03 -8.97
CA THR A 16 2.65 15.69 -7.59
C THR A 16 3.54 16.76 -6.96
N THR A 17 3.75 16.67 -5.66
CA THR A 17 4.70 17.53 -4.92
C THR A 17 6.15 17.38 -5.39
N THR A 18 6.45 16.37 -6.19
CA THR A 18 7.80 16.11 -6.75
C THR A 18 7.86 16.28 -8.27
N GLY A 19 6.80 16.86 -8.87
CA GLY A 19 6.66 17.05 -10.31
C GLY A 19 5.68 16.07 -10.96
N LYS A 20 5.54 16.15 -12.28
CA LYS A 20 4.65 15.30 -13.05
C LYS A 20 5.18 13.89 -13.15
N ILE A 21 4.29 12.88 -12.99
CA ILE A 21 4.61 11.47 -13.15
C ILE A 21 3.68 10.81 -14.16
N SER A 22 4.18 9.74 -14.83
CA SER A 22 3.42 8.65 -15.42
C SER A 22 3.50 7.48 -14.44
N PHE A 23 2.38 6.99 -13.94
CA PHE A 23 2.36 6.12 -12.76
C PHE A 23 3.07 4.79 -12.96
N HIS A 24 2.83 4.10 -14.07
CA HIS A 24 3.49 2.83 -14.35
C HIS A 24 4.99 3.01 -14.60
N ASP A 25 5.41 4.09 -15.27
CA ASP A 25 6.83 4.40 -15.46
C ASP A 25 7.50 4.74 -14.12
N TRP A 26 6.80 5.50 -13.26
CA TRP A 26 7.27 5.86 -11.93
C TRP A 26 7.42 4.63 -11.03
N ILE A 27 6.51 3.64 -11.11
CA ILE A 27 6.63 2.36 -10.40
C ILE A 27 7.93 1.67 -10.80
N GLY A 28 8.24 1.57 -12.11
CA GLY A 28 9.37 0.78 -12.59
C GLY A 28 9.24 -0.68 -12.16
N ASP A 29 10.28 -1.26 -11.58
CA ASP A 29 10.30 -2.63 -11.08
C ASP A 29 10.13 -2.74 -9.56
N ASP A 30 9.66 -1.67 -8.91
CA ASP A 30 9.45 -1.64 -7.47
C ASP A 30 8.02 -2.05 -7.08
N TRP A 31 7.88 -2.45 -5.84
CA TRP A 31 6.58 -2.51 -5.17
C TRP A 31 6.09 -1.10 -4.85
N VAL A 32 4.79 -0.94 -4.69
CA VAL A 32 4.20 0.37 -4.36
C VAL A 32 3.10 0.24 -3.32
N VAL A 33 3.12 1.14 -2.35
CA VAL A 33 1.98 1.50 -1.52
C VAL A 33 1.38 2.79 -2.06
N PHE A 34 0.24 2.67 -2.73
CA PHE A 34 -0.56 3.80 -3.20
C PHE A 34 -1.74 4.00 -2.26
N PHE A 35 -1.81 5.16 -1.63
CA PHE A 35 -2.83 5.41 -0.59
C PHE A 35 -3.53 6.75 -0.75
N SER A 36 -4.80 6.82 -0.36
CA SER A 36 -5.54 8.08 -0.26
C SER A 36 -5.62 8.59 1.18
N HIS A 37 -5.71 9.90 1.34
CA HIS A 37 -6.06 10.54 2.61
C HIS A 37 -7.22 11.52 2.41
N PRO A 38 -8.11 11.68 3.42
CA PRO A 38 -9.34 12.45 3.26
C PRO A 38 -9.14 13.90 2.86
N ALA A 39 -8.32 14.66 3.58
CA ALA A 39 -8.06 16.07 3.28
C ALA A 39 -6.80 16.57 3.97
N ASP A 40 -6.16 17.58 3.36
CA ASP A 40 -5.07 18.32 3.95
C ASP A 40 -5.51 19.09 5.20
N PHE A 41 -4.55 19.48 6.03
CA PHE A 41 -4.77 20.24 7.26
C PHE A 41 -5.76 19.60 8.24
N THR A 42 -5.81 18.26 8.28
CA THR A 42 -6.65 17.50 9.21
C THR A 42 -5.82 16.70 10.21
N PRO A 43 -6.30 16.51 11.47
CA PRO A 43 -5.48 15.93 12.54
C PRO A 43 -4.98 14.52 12.24
N VAL A 44 -5.87 13.61 11.86
CA VAL A 44 -5.51 12.19 11.62
C VAL A 44 -4.57 12.07 10.42
N CYS A 45 -4.84 12.80 9.32
CA CYS A 45 -3.97 12.76 8.15
C CYS A 45 -2.57 13.30 8.48
N THR A 46 -2.47 14.37 9.28
CA THR A 46 -1.17 14.90 9.72
C THR A 46 -0.36 13.83 10.46
N THR A 47 -0.98 13.12 11.40
CA THR A 47 -0.27 12.05 12.14
C THR A 47 0.14 10.89 11.23
N GLU A 48 -0.73 10.49 10.29
CA GLU A 48 -0.44 9.40 9.36
C GLU A 48 0.74 9.73 8.43
N LEU A 49 0.69 10.91 7.79
CA LEU A 49 1.67 11.26 6.78
C LEU A 49 3.06 11.51 7.39
N GLY A 50 3.11 12.11 8.57
CA GLY A 50 4.35 12.29 9.30
C GLY A 50 4.94 10.97 9.79
N TYR A 51 4.12 10.08 10.37
CA TYR A 51 4.58 8.74 10.76
C TYR A 51 5.12 7.95 9.57
N LEU A 52 4.40 7.97 8.45
CA LEU A 52 4.80 7.30 7.22
C LEU A 52 6.12 7.84 6.67
N ALA A 53 6.36 9.16 6.76
CA ALA A 53 7.64 9.75 6.36
C ALA A 53 8.81 9.22 7.20
N GLY A 54 8.60 8.97 8.50
CA GLY A 54 9.57 8.34 9.38
C GLY A 54 9.87 6.88 9.02
N LEU A 55 8.94 6.18 8.36
CA LEU A 55 9.10 4.79 7.93
C LEU A 55 9.82 4.61 6.57
N LYS A 56 10.28 5.68 5.93
CA LYS A 56 10.97 5.60 4.63
C LYS A 56 12.04 4.52 4.57
N PRO A 57 12.98 4.38 5.54
CA PRO A 57 13.99 3.32 5.51
C PRO A 57 13.39 1.91 5.49
N GLU A 58 12.23 1.71 6.12
CA GLU A 58 11.56 0.41 6.14
C GLU A 58 10.94 0.05 4.80
N PHE A 59 10.40 1.02 4.08
CA PHE A 59 9.91 0.83 2.71
C PHE A 59 11.06 0.63 1.72
N GLU A 60 12.15 1.40 1.84
CA GLU A 60 13.34 1.26 0.99
C GLU A 60 13.99 -0.13 1.10
N LYS A 61 14.09 -0.70 2.30
CA LYS A 61 14.59 -2.07 2.52
C LYS A 61 13.78 -3.12 1.74
N ARG A 62 12.53 -2.82 1.42
CA ARG A 62 11.58 -3.70 0.73
C ARG A 62 11.45 -3.38 -0.76
N ASN A 63 12.29 -2.50 -1.32
CA ASN A 63 12.14 -1.96 -2.66
C ASN A 63 10.68 -1.55 -2.92
N CYS A 64 10.08 -0.83 -1.96
CA CYS A 64 8.71 -0.41 -1.99
C CYS A 64 8.63 1.11 -1.98
N LYS A 65 8.09 1.67 -3.05
CA LYS A 65 7.78 3.10 -3.14
C LYS A 65 6.46 3.41 -2.44
N VAL A 66 6.34 4.66 -2.01
CA VAL A 66 5.13 5.17 -1.36
C VAL A 66 4.65 6.39 -2.13
N ILE A 67 3.35 6.48 -2.38
CA ILE A 67 2.72 7.65 -3.01
C ILE A 67 1.32 7.86 -2.43
N GLY A 68 1.02 9.09 -2.07
CA GLY A 68 -0.28 9.47 -1.55
C GLY A 68 -1.10 10.28 -2.55
N ILE A 69 -2.42 10.32 -2.33
CA ILE A 69 -3.36 11.12 -3.12
C ILE A 69 -4.46 11.68 -2.24
N SER A 70 -4.87 12.90 -2.52
CA SER A 70 -6.15 13.44 -2.06
C SER A 70 -6.81 14.30 -3.16
N VAL A 71 -7.98 14.82 -2.86
CA VAL A 71 -8.71 15.74 -3.75
C VAL A 71 -8.25 17.20 -3.60
N ASP A 72 -7.33 17.46 -2.68
CA ASP A 72 -6.67 18.77 -2.54
C ASP A 72 -5.68 19.01 -3.67
N GLY A 73 -5.30 20.27 -3.88
CA GLY A 73 -4.32 20.63 -4.90
C GLY A 73 -2.88 20.45 -4.42
N VAL A 74 -1.94 20.26 -5.34
CA VAL A 74 -0.51 20.11 -5.03
C VAL A 74 0.03 21.29 -4.20
N SER A 75 -0.43 22.54 -4.50
CA SER A 75 -0.03 23.72 -3.74
C SER A 75 -0.44 23.69 -2.26
N ASP A 76 -1.52 22.99 -1.94
CA ASP A 76 -1.97 22.83 -0.55
C ASP A 76 -1.14 21.75 0.16
N HIS A 77 -0.84 20.65 -0.52
CA HIS A 77 0.12 19.64 -0.04
C HIS A 77 1.49 20.28 0.33
N GLU A 78 2.02 21.15 -0.54
CA GLU A 78 3.30 21.84 -0.29
C GLU A 78 3.25 22.76 0.94
N LYS A 79 2.15 23.46 1.15
CA LYS A 79 1.96 24.28 2.35
C LYS A 79 1.84 23.42 3.60
N TRP A 80 1.03 22.37 3.54
CA TRP A 80 0.77 21.48 4.65
C TRP A 80 1.98 20.63 5.05
N SER A 81 2.88 20.31 4.12
CA SER A 81 4.11 19.57 4.41
C SER A 81 4.96 20.19 5.51
N LYS A 82 4.93 21.53 5.65
CA LYS A 82 5.63 22.26 6.70
C LYS A 82 5.00 22.05 8.07
N ASP A 83 3.68 21.99 8.12
CA ASP A 83 2.95 21.72 9.37
C ASP A 83 3.16 20.26 9.81
N ILE A 84 3.20 19.33 8.85
CA ILE A 84 3.53 17.91 9.12
C ILE A 84 4.94 17.82 9.71
N GLU A 85 5.94 18.43 9.07
CA GLU A 85 7.31 18.41 9.57
C GLU A 85 7.42 19.01 10.97
N SER A 86 6.82 20.17 11.20
CA SER A 86 6.89 20.87 12.48
C SER A 86 6.20 20.13 13.62
N SER A 87 5.12 19.37 13.32
CA SER A 87 4.30 18.68 14.31
C SER A 87 4.69 17.23 14.52
N GLN A 88 5.22 16.55 13.50
CA GLN A 88 5.55 15.11 13.52
C GLN A 88 7.06 14.83 13.49
N GLY A 89 7.89 15.84 13.27
CA GLY A 89 9.35 15.72 13.28
C GLY A 89 9.96 15.09 12.02
N HIS A 90 9.15 14.84 10.99
CA HIS A 90 9.59 14.27 9.71
C HIS A 90 9.04 15.08 8.55
N ALA A 91 9.93 15.58 7.68
CA ALA A 91 9.52 16.16 6.40
C ALA A 91 8.94 15.09 5.46
N LEU A 92 7.91 15.43 4.70
CA LEU A 92 7.40 14.54 3.65
C LEU A 92 8.50 14.21 2.64
N ASN A 93 8.69 12.95 2.37
CA ASN A 93 9.78 12.41 1.56
C ASN A 93 9.31 11.41 0.49
N TYR A 94 8.02 11.49 0.15
CA TYR A 94 7.34 10.75 -0.90
C TYR A 94 6.35 11.68 -1.63
N PRO A 95 6.01 11.41 -2.91
CA PRO A 95 5.10 12.26 -3.66
C PRO A 95 3.67 12.21 -3.14
N LEU A 96 3.00 13.36 -3.16
CA LEU A 96 1.55 13.50 -2.97
C LEU A 96 0.92 14.00 -4.27
N ILE A 97 -0.10 13.29 -4.75
CA ILE A 97 -0.88 13.63 -5.93
C ILE A 97 -2.02 14.55 -5.53
N GLY A 98 -2.18 15.66 -6.23
CA GLY A 98 -3.39 16.49 -6.17
C GLY A 98 -4.38 16.06 -7.25
N ASP A 99 -5.59 15.65 -6.84
CA ASP A 99 -6.65 15.24 -7.78
C ASP A 99 -7.97 16.00 -7.58
N PRO A 100 -7.95 17.36 -7.72
CA PRO A 100 -9.15 18.18 -7.53
C PRO A 100 -10.25 17.86 -8.55
N GLY A 101 -9.90 17.24 -9.67
CA GLY A 101 -10.84 16.78 -10.70
C GLY A 101 -11.47 15.42 -10.41
N LEU A 102 -11.11 14.74 -9.31
CA LEU A 102 -11.61 13.41 -8.89
C LEU A 102 -11.39 12.30 -9.93
N LYS A 103 -10.47 12.47 -10.85
CA LYS A 103 -10.26 11.53 -11.95
C LYS A 103 -9.64 10.22 -11.46
N ILE A 104 -8.55 10.34 -10.71
CA ILE A 104 -7.78 9.19 -10.23
C ILE A 104 -8.52 8.52 -9.06
N VAL A 105 -8.99 9.31 -8.08
CA VAL A 105 -9.71 8.78 -6.91
C VAL A 105 -10.98 8.03 -7.29
N LYS A 106 -11.69 8.42 -8.38
CA LYS A 106 -12.83 7.67 -8.92
C LYS A 106 -12.39 6.38 -9.61
N THR A 107 -11.31 6.43 -10.39
CA THR A 107 -10.77 5.27 -11.07
C THR A 107 -10.37 4.17 -10.09
N TYR A 108 -9.88 4.55 -8.91
CA TYR A 108 -9.44 3.64 -7.85
C TYR A 108 -10.50 3.40 -6.77
N ASP A 109 -11.75 3.82 -6.97
CA ASP A 109 -12.85 3.65 -5.99
C ASP A 109 -12.49 4.13 -4.57
N MET A 110 -11.77 5.25 -4.47
CA MET A 110 -11.28 5.80 -3.20
C MET A 110 -12.27 6.73 -2.50
N LEU A 111 -13.41 7.05 -3.14
CA LEU A 111 -14.44 7.90 -2.55
C LEU A 111 -15.41 7.06 -1.69
N PRO A 112 -15.99 7.64 -0.62
CA PRO A 112 -17.07 7.01 0.12
C PRO A 112 -18.28 6.72 -0.78
N GLY A 113 -19.08 5.70 -0.43
CA GLY A 113 -20.24 5.30 -1.22
C GLY A 113 -21.34 6.35 -1.35
N ASP A 114 -21.41 7.31 -0.42
CA ASP A 114 -22.31 8.47 -0.44
C ASP A 114 -21.72 9.70 -1.17
N ALA A 115 -20.49 9.60 -1.66
CA ALA A 115 -19.85 10.71 -2.37
C ALA A 115 -20.55 11.11 -3.67
N GLY A 116 -21.39 10.22 -4.28
CA GLY A 116 -22.08 10.43 -5.55
C GLY A 116 -21.14 10.44 -6.77
N ASP A 117 -21.74 10.49 -7.95
CA ASP A 117 -21.04 10.24 -9.22
C ASP A 117 -20.45 11.50 -9.87
N THR A 118 -20.78 12.70 -9.39
CA THR A 118 -20.36 13.96 -10.04
C THR A 118 -19.50 14.80 -9.11
N SER A 119 -18.51 15.49 -9.70
CA SER A 119 -17.70 16.51 -9.03
C SER A 119 -18.30 17.91 -9.10
N GLU A 120 -19.44 18.07 -9.80
CA GLU A 120 -20.07 19.37 -10.03
C GLU A 120 -20.59 19.98 -8.70
N GLY A 121 -20.18 21.20 -8.41
CA GLY A 121 -20.56 21.89 -7.19
C GLY A 121 -19.93 21.38 -5.89
N ARG A 122 -18.97 20.45 -5.95
CA ARG A 122 -18.29 19.89 -4.78
C ARG A 122 -16.98 20.63 -4.49
N THR A 123 -16.64 20.64 -3.23
CA THR A 123 -15.35 21.15 -2.71
C THR A 123 -14.53 19.99 -2.17
N ALA A 124 -13.25 20.20 -1.88
CA ALA A 124 -12.41 19.22 -1.20
C ALA A 124 -13.05 18.72 0.11
N ALA A 125 -13.76 19.58 0.84
CA ALA A 125 -14.49 19.22 2.05
C ALA A 125 -15.65 18.22 1.81
N ASN A 126 -16.28 18.29 0.63
CA ASN A 126 -17.43 17.42 0.28
C ASN A 126 -17.00 16.14 -0.43
N ASN A 127 -15.77 16.06 -0.91
CA ASN A 127 -15.22 14.98 -1.73
C ASN A 127 -14.06 14.24 -1.04
N ALA A 128 -13.93 14.38 0.28
CA ALA A 128 -12.89 13.68 1.03
C ALA A 128 -12.87 12.19 0.68
N THR A 129 -11.68 11.67 0.38
CA THR A 129 -11.50 10.23 0.13
C THR A 129 -11.63 9.42 1.41
N ALA A 130 -11.98 8.14 1.30
CA ALA A 130 -11.69 7.17 2.34
C ALA A 130 -10.17 7.01 2.51
N ARG A 131 -9.72 6.29 3.54
CA ARG A 131 -8.31 5.95 3.73
C ARG A 131 -8.01 4.62 3.04
N SER A 132 -8.03 4.63 1.71
CA SER A 132 -7.71 3.44 0.91
C SER A 132 -6.21 3.22 0.81
N VAL A 133 -5.81 1.96 0.70
CA VAL A 133 -4.44 1.52 0.45
C VAL A 133 -4.48 0.44 -0.62
N PHE A 134 -3.68 0.60 -1.64
CA PHE A 134 -3.41 -0.41 -2.66
C PHE A 134 -1.94 -0.80 -2.56
N VAL A 135 -1.68 -2.10 -2.37
CA VAL A 135 -0.33 -2.66 -2.53
C VAL A 135 -0.24 -3.22 -3.94
N ILE A 136 0.68 -2.68 -4.72
CA ILE A 136 0.85 -3.00 -6.13
C ILE A 136 2.23 -3.62 -6.32
N GLY A 137 2.29 -4.75 -7.02
CA GLY A 137 3.54 -5.44 -7.32
C GLY A 137 4.30 -4.83 -8.51
N PRO A 138 5.54 -5.28 -8.75
CA PRO A 138 6.34 -4.86 -9.91
C PRO A 138 5.66 -5.17 -11.25
N ASP A 139 4.81 -6.20 -11.28
CA ASP A 139 3.97 -6.60 -12.42
C ASP A 139 2.77 -5.67 -12.66
N LYS A 140 2.70 -4.55 -11.93
CA LYS A 140 1.59 -3.57 -11.95
C LYS A 140 0.25 -4.15 -11.51
N LYS A 141 0.23 -5.30 -10.84
CA LYS A 141 -1.02 -5.92 -10.36
C LYS A 141 -1.30 -5.55 -8.91
N ILE A 142 -2.58 -5.37 -8.62
CA ILE A 142 -3.08 -5.16 -7.26
C ILE A 142 -2.92 -6.47 -6.49
N LYS A 143 -2.10 -6.44 -5.45
CA LYS A 143 -1.80 -7.60 -4.58
C LYS A 143 -2.62 -7.59 -3.29
N ALA A 144 -2.95 -6.41 -2.77
CA ALA A 144 -3.80 -6.25 -1.60
C ALA A 144 -4.49 -4.87 -1.61
N THR A 145 -5.65 -4.80 -0.96
CA THR A 145 -6.38 -3.55 -0.73
C THR A 145 -6.86 -3.49 0.72
N LEU A 146 -6.76 -2.32 1.34
CA LEU A 146 -7.33 -2.04 2.65
C LEU A 146 -8.07 -0.71 2.57
N THR A 147 -9.21 -0.61 3.26
CA THR A 147 -9.97 0.64 3.32
C THR A 147 -10.40 0.90 4.75
N TYR A 148 -10.07 2.08 5.24
CA TYR A 148 -10.40 2.55 6.58
C TYR A 148 -11.36 3.73 6.48
N PRO A 149 -12.30 3.89 7.43
CA PRO A 149 -13.12 5.08 7.50
C PRO A 149 -12.25 6.31 7.83
N MET A 150 -12.76 7.49 7.48
CA MET A 150 -12.04 8.77 7.70
C MET A 150 -11.60 9.00 9.15
N SER A 151 -12.39 8.47 10.11
CA SER A 151 -12.15 8.62 11.55
C SER A 151 -11.04 7.74 12.12
N THR A 152 -10.56 6.75 11.34
CA THR A 152 -9.64 5.72 11.85
C THR A 152 -8.30 5.80 11.13
N GLY A 153 -7.24 6.16 11.85
CA GLY A 153 -5.86 6.12 11.34
C GLY A 153 -5.42 4.68 11.02
N ARG A 154 -4.60 4.54 9.97
CA ARG A 154 -4.09 3.25 9.50
C ARG A 154 -3.03 2.68 10.43
N ASN A 155 -2.91 1.35 10.43
CA ASN A 155 -1.81 0.65 11.05
C ASN A 155 -0.72 0.36 10.01
N PHE A 156 0.35 1.15 10.02
CA PHE A 156 1.46 0.99 9.07
C PHE A 156 2.35 -0.22 9.37
N ASP A 157 2.39 -0.72 10.60
CA ASP A 157 3.09 -1.98 10.92
C ASP A 157 2.42 -3.16 10.22
N GLU A 158 1.07 -3.15 10.13
CA GLU A 158 0.34 -4.15 9.35
C GLU A 158 0.58 -3.99 7.85
N ILE A 159 0.71 -2.78 7.33
CA ILE A 159 1.04 -2.56 5.92
C ILE A 159 2.43 -3.11 5.61
N LEU A 160 3.43 -2.86 6.45
CA LEU A 160 4.77 -3.43 6.31
C LEU A 160 4.76 -4.96 6.40
N ARG A 161 4.06 -5.53 7.40
CA ARG A 161 3.87 -6.98 7.54
C ARG A 161 3.24 -7.59 6.29
N LEU A 162 2.25 -6.93 5.72
CA LEU A 162 1.56 -7.38 4.50
C LEU A 162 2.52 -7.38 3.30
N ILE A 163 3.35 -6.35 3.13
CA ILE A 163 4.37 -6.29 2.09
C ILE A 163 5.36 -7.44 2.25
N ASP A 164 5.87 -7.70 3.46
CA ASP A 164 6.78 -8.80 3.74
C ASP A 164 6.16 -10.15 3.36
N SER A 165 4.90 -10.36 3.71
CA SER A 165 4.15 -11.57 3.37
C SER A 165 3.98 -11.72 1.85
N LEU A 166 3.58 -10.65 1.16
CA LEU A 166 3.36 -10.67 -0.29
C LEU A 166 4.66 -10.93 -1.06
N GLN A 167 5.75 -10.26 -0.69
CA GLN A 167 7.05 -10.47 -1.31
C GLN A 167 7.57 -11.89 -1.09
N LEU A 168 7.37 -12.44 0.11
CA LEU A 168 7.77 -13.81 0.42
C LEU A 168 6.98 -14.82 -0.42
N THR A 169 5.66 -14.67 -0.48
CA THR A 169 4.78 -15.62 -1.20
C THR A 169 4.87 -15.47 -2.73
N ASP A 170 5.30 -14.33 -3.23
CA ASP A 170 5.56 -14.10 -4.65
C ASP A 170 6.85 -14.84 -5.12
N ASN A 171 7.83 -14.95 -4.24
CA ASN A 171 9.14 -15.53 -4.54
C ASN A 171 9.27 -17.01 -4.16
N TYR A 172 8.48 -17.50 -3.22
CA TYR A 172 8.60 -18.86 -2.69
C TYR A 172 7.26 -19.59 -2.72
N LYS A 173 7.30 -20.91 -2.77
CA LYS A 173 6.12 -21.77 -2.75
C LYS A 173 5.57 -21.97 -1.32
N VAL A 174 5.33 -20.86 -0.65
CA VAL A 174 4.84 -20.79 0.73
C VAL A 174 3.64 -19.86 0.86
N ALA A 175 2.92 -20.00 1.97
CA ALA A 175 1.90 -19.07 2.44
C ALA A 175 2.20 -18.67 3.88
N THR A 176 1.84 -17.47 4.27
CA THR A 176 2.01 -16.98 5.64
C THR A 176 0.80 -17.35 6.49
N PRO A 177 0.97 -17.94 7.68
CA PRO A 177 -0.14 -18.25 8.57
C PRO A 177 -0.75 -16.99 9.20
N VAL A 178 -1.85 -17.20 9.95
CA VAL A 178 -2.50 -16.12 10.70
C VAL A 178 -1.51 -15.40 11.62
N ASN A 179 -1.54 -14.07 11.64
CA ASN A 179 -0.69 -13.19 12.45
C ASN A 179 0.83 -13.36 12.24
N TRP A 180 1.23 -14.00 11.15
CA TRP A 180 2.63 -14.20 10.82
C TRP A 180 3.43 -12.90 10.84
N LYS A 181 4.63 -12.96 11.38
CA LYS A 181 5.62 -11.90 11.33
C LYS A 181 6.89 -12.39 10.66
N GLU A 182 7.64 -11.46 10.08
CA GLU A 182 8.91 -11.76 9.44
C GLU A 182 9.86 -12.51 10.39
N GLY A 183 10.39 -13.63 9.93
CA GLY A 183 11.25 -14.53 10.71
C GLY A 183 10.55 -15.76 11.30
N GLU A 184 9.22 -15.80 11.30
CA GLU A 184 8.45 -16.93 11.78
C GLU A 184 8.27 -18.00 10.69
N ASP A 185 7.91 -19.23 11.12
CA ASP A 185 7.63 -20.34 10.21
C ASP A 185 6.48 -20.01 9.25
N VAL A 186 6.57 -20.60 8.06
CA VAL A 186 5.58 -20.44 6.99
C VAL A 186 4.98 -21.78 6.59
N ILE A 187 3.87 -21.74 5.86
CA ILE A 187 3.16 -22.93 5.38
C ILE A 187 3.65 -23.26 3.97
N ILE A 188 4.04 -24.51 3.73
CA ILE A 188 4.29 -25.01 2.38
C ILE A 188 2.95 -25.15 1.65
N VAL A 189 2.83 -24.52 0.46
CA VAL A 189 1.58 -24.60 -0.29
C VAL A 189 1.23 -26.04 -0.69
N PRO A 190 -0.05 -26.42 -0.72
CA PRO A 190 -0.47 -27.82 -0.99
C PRO A 190 -0.03 -28.35 -2.37
N SER A 191 0.26 -27.48 -3.34
CA SER A 191 0.72 -27.86 -4.68
C SER A 191 2.15 -28.42 -4.71
N VAL A 192 2.94 -28.25 -3.65
CA VAL A 192 4.28 -28.83 -3.51
C VAL A 192 4.15 -30.23 -2.97
N SER A 193 4.70 -31.24 -3.67
CA SER A 193 4.78 -32.62 -3.18
C SER A 193 5.73 -32.76 -1.98
N ASP A 194 5.70 -33.86 -1.24
CA ASP A 194 6.66 -34.10 -0.16
C ASP A 194 8.09 -34.24 -0.72
N GLU A 195 8.26 -34.89 -1.87
CA GLU A 195 9.55 -35.03 -2.56
C GLU A 195 10.13 -33.66 -3.00
N ASP A 196 9.28 -32.76 -3.51
CA ASP A 196 9.72 -31.43 -3.90
C ASP A 196 9.96 -30.55 -2.67
N ALA A 197 9.22 -30.74 -1.59
CA ALA A 197 9.44 -30.03 -0.33
C ALA A 197 10.83 -30.31 0.24
N ASP A 198 11.32 -31.54 0.19
CA ASP A 198 12.67 -31.90 0.62
C ASP A 198 13.76 -31.17 -0.18
N LYS A 199 13.50 -30.87 -1.47
CA LYS A 199 14.43 -30.14 -2.35
C LYS A 199 14.35 -28.63 -2.15
N LEU A 200 13.11 -28.09 -2.02
CA LEU A 200 12.85 -26.66 -1.95
C LEU A 200 13.14 -26.06 -0.57
N PHE A 201 13.01 -26.87 0.48
CA PHE A 201 13.17 -26.43 1.87
C PHE A 201 14.28 -27.19 2.60
N PRO A 202 15.56 -26.93 2.28
CA PRO A 202 16.70 -27.71 2.81
C PRO A 202 16.86 -27.57 4.33
N LYS A 203 16.23 -26.59 4.98
CA LYS A 203 16.17 -26.47 6.45
C LYS A 203 15.20 -27.46 7.10
N GLY A 204 14.51 -28.27 6.28
CA GLY A 204 13.50 -29.20 6.71
C GLY A 204 12.12 -28.58 6.90
N TYR A 205 11.15 -29.44 7.14
CA TYR A 205 9.77 -29.03 7.42
C TYR A 205 9.09 -29.98 8.39
N THR A 206 8.03 -29.50 9.04
CA THR A 206 7.19 -30.29 9.94
C THR A 206 5.85 -30.58 9.28
N LYS A 207 5.49 -31.87 9.21
CA LYS A 207 4.18 -32.30 8.68
C LYS A 207 3.20 -32.48 9.84
N ILE A 208 2.40 -31.45 10.10
CA ILE A 208 1.39 -31.45 11.17
C ILE A 208 0.16 -32.27 10.73
N LYS A 209 -0.26 -32.07 9.48
CA LYS A 209 -1.32 -32.82 8.78
C LYS A 209 -0.92 -33.00 7.32
N PRO A 210 -1.55 -33.90 6.56
CA PRO A 210 -1.27 -34.05 5.13
C PRO A 210 -1.39 -32.74 4.33
N TYR A 211 -2.26 -31.83 4.74
CA TYR A 211 -2.52 -30.52 4.13
C TYR A 211 -1.86 -29.37 4.86
N LEU A 212 -1.19 -29.59 6.00
CA LEU A 212 -0.58 -28.56 6.84
C LEU A 212 0.86 -28.94 7.17
N ARG A 213 1.77 -28.33 6.43
CA ARG A 213 3.22 -28.48 6.57
C ARG A 213 3.84 -27.11 6.79
N THR A 214 4.69 -26.99 7.81
CA THR A 214 5.39 -25.74 8.14
C THR A 214 6.88 -25.90 7.94
N THR A 215 7.55 -24.85 7.54
CA THR A 215 8.99 -24.77 7.34
C THR A 215 9.51 -23.42 7.84
N PRO A 216 10.76 -23.33 8.30
CA PRO A 216 11.40 -22.04 8.55
C PRO A 216 11.34 -21.15 7.32
N GLN A 217 11.22 -19.82 7.54
CA GLN A 217 11.18 -18.86 6.44
C GLN A 217 12.35 -19.07 5.46
N PRO A 218 12.10 -19.27 4.15
CA PRO A 218 13.14 -19.73 3.21
C PRO A 218 14.32 -18.77 3.00
N ASN A 219 14.07 -17.47 3.11
CA ASN A 219 15.06 -16.41 2.86
C ASN A 219 15.75 -15.87 4.13
N LYS A 220 15.70 -16.60 5.24
CA LYS A 220 16.36 -16.23 6.52
C LYS A 220 17.42 -17.26 6.94
#